data_24014e2a14a64315768e1b332ec371db
#
_entry.id   24014e2a14a64315768e1b332ec371db
#
_cell.length_a   1.000
_cell.length_b   1.000
_cell.length_c   1.000
_cell.angle_alpha   90.00
_cell.angle_beta   90.00
_cell.angle_gamma   90.00
#
_symmetry.space_group_name_H-M   'P 1'
#
loop_
_entity.id
_entity.type
_entity.pdbx_description
1 polymer ?
#
loop_
_entity_poly.entity_id
_entity_poly.type
_entity_poly.pdbx_seq_one_letter_code
_entity_poly.pdbx_strand_id
1 'polypeptide(L)'
;MKRHYSCIGSRQTGAVLATALLILLVLTLVAVTAMDSSNLSFRMSVNSTYHDQSFNNSESARISSTSVLQEYLYEGEWTNVILPTGLSVAAGGGELIEANGDTEDRYLNSSLQKDLQFSSQGITADIYVLRGPTVLNSAGAGSAQWKGYGGTGVAAGAAGGAYKFYEFRSVGTSQSGAQSWTASDYKYVQ
;
A
#
# COMPACT_ATOMS: atom_id res chain seq x y z
N MET A 1 -75.73 -43.27 43.13
CA MET A 1 -75.23 -41.93 42.72
C MET A 1 -74.09 -42.12 41.72
N LYS A 2 -74.34 -41.92 40.40
CA LYS A 2 -73.32 -41.97 39.34
C LYS A 2 -72.96 -40.51 39.01
N ARG A 3 -71.70 -40.15 39.27
CA ARG A 3 -71.13 -38.88 38.87
C ARG A 3 -70.71 -38.97 37.40
N HIS A 4 -71.36 -38.21 36.56
CA HIS A 4 -70.85 -37.97 35.20
C HIS A 4 -69.74 -36.97 35.22
N TYR A 5 -68.53 -37.44 34.90
CA TYR A 5 -67.42 -36.55 34.57
C TYR A 5 -67.61 -36.10 33.10
N SER A 6 -67.95 -34.84 32.94
CA SER A 6 -67.99 -34.18 31.66
C SER A 6 -66.51 -33.91 31.25
N CYS A 7 -66.02 -34.64 30.28
CA CYS A 7 -64.77 -34.27 29.61
C CYS A 7 -65.03 -33.03 28.75
N ILE A 8 -64.59 -31.90 29.25
CA ILE A 8 -64.47 -30.65 28.46
C ILE A 8 -63.34 -30.85 27.50
N GLY A 9 -63.60 -31.38 26.33
CA GLY A 9 -62.67 -31.49 25.21
C GLY A 9 -62.26 -30.10 24.75
N SER A 10 -61.03 -29.72 25.01
CA SER A 10 -60.48 -28.41 24.73
C SER A 10 -60.40 -28.13 23.23
N ARG A 11 -61.15 -27.15 22.77
CA ARG A 11 -61.04 -26.56 21.43
C ARG A 11 -59.82 -25.61 21.32
N GLN A 12 -58.66 -26.05 21.68
CA GLN A 12 -57.44 -25.22 21.68
C GLN A 12 -56.48 -25.48 20.49
N THR A 13 -56.80 -26.35 19.56
CA THR A 13 -55.95 -26.72 18.44
C THR A 13 -55.65 -25.56 17.48
N GLY A 14 -56.57 -24.58 17.32
CA GLY A 14 -56.38 -23.42 16.44
C GLY A 14 -55.40 -22.39 17.00
N ALA A 15 -55.38 -22.17 18.33
CA ALA A 15 -54.50 -21.21 18.96
C ALA A 15 -53.03 -21.66 18.94
N VAL A 16 -52.78 -22.95 19.10
CA VAL A 16 -51.42 -23.54 19.04
C VAL A 16 -50.80 -23.38 17.64
N LEU A 17 -51.58 -23.58 16.59
CA LEU A 17 -51.12 -23.40 15.23
C LEU A 17 -50.74 -21.93 14.94
N ALA A 18 -51.57 -21.00 15.37
CA ALA A 18 -51.32 -19.55 15.19
C ALA A 18 -50.06 -19.10 15.94
N THR A 19 -49.89 -19.56 17.20
CA THR A 19 -48.64 -19.24 17.96
C THR A 19 -47.41 -19.87 17.37
N ALA A 20 -47.47 -21.10 16.86
CA ALA A 20 -46.36 -21.77 16.20
C ALA A 20 -45.96 -21.01 14.91
N LEU A 21 -46.91 -20.55 14.10
CA LEU A 21 -46.62 -19.75 12.91
C LEU A 21 -45.99 -18.40 13.26
N LEU A 22 -46.45 -17.76 14.33
CA LEU A 22 -45.89 -16.49 14.79
C LEU A 22 -44.45 -16.64 15.27
N ILE A 23 -44.16 -17.70 16.02
CA ILE A 23 -42.80 -18.01 16.48
C ILE A 23 -41.91 -18.30 15.27
N LEU A 24 -42.39 -19.07 14.31
CA LEU A 24 -41.62 -19.40 13.10
C LEU A 24 -41.32 -18.14 12.28
N LEU A 25 -42.27 -17.22 12.17
CA LEU A 25 -42.08 -15.93 11.50
C LEU A 25 -41.04 -15.07 12.18
N VAL A 26 -41.07 -14.99 13.50
CA VAL A 26 -40.05 -14.24 14.27
C VAL A 26 -38.65 -14.88 14.12
N LEU A 27 -38.58 -16.22 14.21
CA LEU A 27 -37.30 -16.93 14.03
C LEU A 27 -36.74 -16.75 12.62
N THR A 28 -37.57 -16.78 11.59
CA THR A 28 -37.08 -16.52 10.22
C THR A 28 -36.59 -15.11 10.04
N LEU A 29 -37.24 -14.14 10.63
CA LEU A 29 -36.82 -12.73 10.57
C LEU A 29 -35.47 -12.52 11.29
N VAL A 30 -35.30 -13.13 12.47
CA VAL A 30 -34.03 -13.10 13.19
C VAL A 30 -32.93 -13.81 12.39
N ALA A 31 -33.23 -14.95 11.76
CA ALA A 31 -32.26 -15.68 10.95
C ALA A 31 -31.78 -14.85 9.74
N VAL A 32 -32.70 -14.18 9.03
CA VAL A 32 -32.35 -13.32 7.90
C VAL A 32 -31.49 -12.15 8.33
N THR A 33 -31.86 -11.45 9.42
CA THR A 33 -31.03 -10.33 9.92
C THR A 33 -29.64 -10.78 10.38
N ALA A 34 -29.53 -11.98 10.98
CA ALA A 34 -28.24 -12.55 11.35
C ALA A 34 -27.36 -12.88 10.13
N MET A 35 -27.97 -13.42 9.05
CA MET A 35 -27.27 -13.67 7.79
C MET A 35 -26.75 -12.38 7.14
N ASP A 36 -27.57 -11.33 7.12
CA ASP A 36 -27.18 -10.04 6.55
C ASP A 36 -26.02 -9.42 7.32
N SER A 37 -26.06 -9.46 8.65
CA SER A 37 -24.99 -8.99 9.52
C SER A 37 -23.68 -9.78 9.32
N SER A 38 -23.78 -11.11 9.17
CA SER A 38 -22.64 -11.98 8.90
C SER A 38 -22.02 -11.67 7.53
N ASN A 39 -22.85 -11.48 6.49
CA ASN A 39 -22.38 -11.10 5.15
C ASN A 39 -21.66 -9.76 5.16
N LEU A 40 -22.19 -8.77 5.89
CA LEU A 40 -21.56 -7.46 6.02
C LEU A 40 -20.19 -7.57 6.71
N SER A 41 -20.11 -8.30 7.82
CA SER A 41 -18.87 -8.54 8.54
C SER A 41 -17.84 -9.26 7.68
N PHE A 42 -18.26 -10.25 6.89
CA PHE A 42 -17.38 -10.93 5.95
C PHE A 42 -16.84 -9.99 4.88
N ARG A 43 -17.68 -9.17 4.26
CA ARG A 43 -17.26 -8.18 3.26
C ARG A 43 -16.28 -7.15 3.85
N MET A 44 -16.52 -6.68 5.06
CA MET A 44 -15.60 -5.76 5.75
C MET A 44 -14.24 -6.42 6.01
N SER A 45 -14.22 -7.67 6.48
CA SER A 45 -12.99 -8.42 6.72
C SER A 45 -12.19 -8.64 5.44
N VAL A 46 -12.85 -9.04 4.36
CA VAL A 46 -12.20 -9.22 3.04
C VAL A 46 -11.63 -7.89 2.53
N ASN A 47 -12.39 -6.81 2.65
CA ASN A 47 -11.95 -5.48 2.21
C ASN A 47 -10.74 -4.99 3.00
N SER A 48 -10.73 -5.22 4.33
CA SER A 48 -9.55 -4.94 5.17
C SER A 48 -8.33 -5.75 4.72
N THR A 49 -8.51 -7.03 4.45
CA THR A 49 -7.42 -7.89 3.96
C THR A 49 -6.83 -7.40 2.64
N TYR A 50 -7.68 -6.98 1.71
CA TYR A 50 -7.20 -6.42 0.44
C TYR A 50 -6.48 -5.08 0.61
N HIS A 51 -6.95 -4.25 1.53
CA HIS A 51 -6.26 -3.00 1.87
C HIS A 51 -4.88 -3.29 2.46
N ASP A 52 -4.77 -4.22 3.41
CA ASP A 52 -3.51 -4.60 4.03
C ASP A 52 -2.54 -5.22 3.01
N GLN A 53 -3.05 -6.03 2.07
CA GLN A 53 -2.25 -6.56 0.97
C GLN A 53 -1.69 -5.46 0.07
N SER A 54 -2.52 -4.49 -0.33
CA SER A 54 -2.08 -3.39 -1.17
C SER A 54 -1.04 -2.52 -0.46
N PHE A 55 -1.23 -2.26 0.83
CA PHE A 55 -0.29 -1.51 1.64
C PHE A 55 1.06 -2.23 1.78
N ASN A 56 1.04 -3.50 2.19
CA ASN A 56 2.27 -4.29 2.34
C ASN A 56 3.04 -4.42 1.01
N ASN A 57 2.33 -4.52 -0.10
CA ASN A 57 2.94 -4.58 -1.41
C ASN A 57 3.59 -3.24 -1.80
N SER A 58 2.89 -2.13 -1.53
CA SER A 58 3.44 -0.78 -1.71
C SER A 58 4.70 -0.56 -0.87
N GLU A 59 4.69 -0.95 0.41
CA GLU A 59 5.85 -0.85 1.29
C GLU A 59 7.01 -1.73 0.82
N SER A 60 6.74 -2.98 0.43
CA SER A 60 7.76 -3.89 -0.07
C SER A 60 8.42 -3.35 -1.34
N ALA A 61 7.61 -2.81 -2.24
CA ALA A 61 8.08 -2.19 -3.46
C ALA A 61 8.98 -0.98 -3.17
N ARG A 62 8.55 -0.10 -2.26
CA ARG A 62 9.29 1.09 -1.85
C ARG A 62 10.66 0.72 -1.23
N ILE A 63 10.67 -0.23 -0.29
CA ILE A 63 11.92 -0.67 0.35
C ILE A 63 12.86 -1.32 -0.66
N SER A 64 12.35 -2.18 -1.53
CA SER A 64 13.15 -2.85 -2.56
C SER A 64 13.74 -1.85 -3.55
N SER A 65 12.99 -0.85 -3.97
CA SER A 65 13.47 0.18 -4.90
C SER A 65 14.54 1.08 -4.28
N THR A 66 14.40 1.41 -3.00
CA THR A 66 15.41 2.22 -2.28
C THR A 66 16.76 1.52 -2.24
N SER A 67 16.79 0.19 -2.08
CA SER A 67 18.04 -0.57 -2.04
C SER A 67 18.81 -0.56 -3.37
N VAL A 68 18.09 -0.51 -4.48
CA VAL A 68 18.70 -0.49 -5.84
C VAL A 68 19.06 0.89 -6.34
N LEU A 69 18.51 1.95 -5.74
CA LEU A 69 18.81 3.32 -6.18
C LEU A 69 20.31 3.64 -6.11
N GLN A 70 20.96 3.19 -5.06
CA GLN A 70 22.41 3.45 -4.89
C GLN A 70 23.23 2.83 -6.03
N GLU A 71 22.89 1.61 -6.44
CA GLU A 71 23.52 0.94 -7.55
C GLU A 71 23.22 1.62 -8.88
N TYR A 72 21.95 2.00 -9.10
CA TYR A 72 21.56 2.79 -10.26
C TYR A 72 22.31 4.12 -10.38
N LEU A 73 22.49 4.83 -9.27
CA LEU A 73 23.21 6.11 -9.26
C LEU A 73 24.70 5.94 -9.55
N TYR A 74 25.25 4.76 -9.28
CA TYR A 74 26.63 4.41 -9.61
C TYR A 74 26.78 4.00 -11.08
N GLU A 75 25.91 3.14 -11.59
CA GLU A 75 25.97 2.61 -12.96
C GLU A 75 25.44 3.61 -14.00
N GLY A 76 24.51 4.50 -13.63
CA GLY A 76 23.88 5.47 -14.52
C GLY A 76 22.76 4.94 -15.38
N GLU A 77 22.57 3.63 -15.44
CA GLU A 77 21.56 2.95 -16.27
C GLU A 77 20.92 1.77 -15.51
N TRP A 78 19.64 1.58 -15.69
CA TRP A 78 18.93 0.44 -15.08
C TRP A 78 19.33 -0.93 -15.63
N THR A 79 19.87 -0.96 -16.85
CA THR A 79 20.24 -2.20 -17.54
C THR A 79 21.37 -2.95 -16.85
N ASN A 80 22.23 -2.24 -16.12
CA ASN A 80 23.38 -2.80 -15.42
C ASN A 80 23.12 -3.08 -13.94
N VAL A 81 21.95 -2.67 -13.44
CA VAL A 81 21.56 -2.83 -12.03
C VAL A 81 21.03 -4.24 -11.79
N ILE A 82 21.52 -4.91 -10.75
CA ILE A 82 21.00 -6.20 -10.32
C ILE A 82 19.71 -5.98 -9.52
N LEU A 83 18.58 -6.28 -10.14
CA LEU A 83 17.29 -6.09 -9.51
C LEU A 83 16.94 -7.27 -8.58
N PRO A 84 16.42 -7.00 -7.37
CA PRO A 84 15.88 -8.03 -6.49
C PRO A 84 14.72 -8.78 -7.15
N THR A 85 14.49 -10.01 -6.69
CA THR A 85 13.38 -10.84 -7.17
C THR A 85 12.04 -10.11 -7.01
N GLY A 86 11.30 -10.04 -8.11
CA GLY A 86 9.99 -9.36 -8.15
C GLY A 86 10.05 -7.90 -8.59
N LEU A 87 11.22 -7.27 -8.59
CA LEU A 87 11.39 -5.92 -9.10
C LEU A 87 11.81 -5.97 -10.57
N SER A 88 11.23 -5.14 -11.41
CA SER A 88 11.56 -5.00 -12.83
C SER A 88 11.52 -3.54 -13.25
N VAL A 89 12.29 -3.19 -14.27
CA VAL A 89 12.17 -1.87 -14.91
C VAL A 89 10.89 -1.81 -15.69
N ALA A 90 10.12 -0.76 -15.50
CA ALA A 90 8.88 -0.57 -16.22
C ALA A 90 9.16 -0.26 -17.70
N ALA A 91 8.24 -0.64 -18.57
CA ALA A 91 8.35 -0.36 -20.00
C ALA A 91 8.40 1.16 -20.23
N GLY A 92 9.52 1.64 -20.76
CA GLY A 92 9.81 3.07 -20.92
C GLY A 92 10.33 3.78 -19.66
N GLY A 93 10.46 3.10 -18.53
CA GLY A 93 11.21 3.57 -17.39
C GLY A 93 12.69 3.66 -17.74
N GLY A 94 13.40 4.62 -17.21
CA GLY A 94 14.83 4.74 -17.46
C GLY A 94 15.44 6.09 -17.16
N GLU A 95 14.62 7.12 -17.12
CA GLU A 95 15.07 8.43 -16.68
C GLU A 95 14.35 8.81 -15.39
N LEU A 96 15.14 9.12 -14.36
CA LEU A 96 14.59 9.66 -13.13
C LEU A 96 14.02 11.05 -13.41
N ILE A 97 12.73 11.20 -13.20
CA ILE A 97 12.04 12.46 -13.45
C ILE A 97 12.43 13.45 -12.36
N GLU A 98 12.82 14.65 -12.76
CA GLU A 98 13.06 15.72 -11.80
C GLU A 98 11.74 16.12 -11.12
N ALA A 99 11.78 16.21 -9.79
CA ALA A 99 10.69 16.74 -9.01
C ALA A 99 10.61 18.26 -9.25
N ASN A 100 9.91 18.67 -10.29
CA ASN A 100 9.46 20.04 -10.45
C ASN A 100 8.16 20.21 -9.68
N GLY A 101 7.93 21.35 -9.06
CA GLY A 101 6.86 21.64 -8.10
C GLY A 101 5.40 21.24 -8.43
N ASP A 102 5.15 20.65 -9.59
CA ASP A 102 3.88 20.07 -10.03
C ASP A 102 3.72 18.56 -9.73
N THR A 103 4.49 18.03 -8.82
CA THR A 103 4.60 16.58 -8.60
C THR A 103 3.34 15.93 -8.04
N GLU A 104 2.48 16.66 -7.35
CA GLU A 104 1.22 16.11 -6.84
C GLU A 104 0.24 15.74 -7.97
N ASP A 105 0.12 16.58 -8.98
CA ASP A 105 -0.77 16.31 -10.13
C ASP A 105 -0.26 15.16 -11.00
N ARG A 106 1.04 14.99 -11.10
CA ARG A 106 1.62 13.86 -11.85
C ARG A 106 1.36 12.53 -11.21
N TYR A 107 1.38 12.46 -9.90
CA TYR A 107 1.19 11.25 -9.13
C TYR A 107 -0.26 10.74 -9.15
N LEU A 108 -1.20 11.66 -9.18
CA LEU A 108 -2.64 11.38 -9.30
C LEU A 108 -3.07 11.15 -10.75
N ASN A 109 -2.33 11.71 -11.70
CA ASN A 109 -2.56 11.51 -13.12
C ASN A 109 -1.77 10.28 -13.60
N SER A 110 -2.47 9.26 -14.05
CA SER A 110 -1.93 8.02 -14.64
C SER A 110 -1.04 8.24 -15.89
N SER A 111 -0.71 9.48 -16.23
CA SER A 111 0.19 9.86 -17.33
C SER A 111 1.67 9.82 -16.95
N LEU A 112 2.01 9.65 -15.67
CA LEU A 112 3.40 9.44 -15.26
C LEU A 112 3.86 8.06 -15.65
N GLN A 113 4.94 8.06 -16.37
CA GLN A 113 5.66 6.84 -16.66
C GLN A 113 6.28 6.32 -15.37
N LYS A 114 5.94 5.10 -15.00
CA LYS A 114 6.53 4.42 -13.85
C LYS A 114 7.98 4.04 -14.17
N ASP A 115 8.85 4.13 -13.19
CA ASP A 115 10.26 3.77 -13.33
C ASP A 115 10.47 2.28 -13.12
N LEU A 116 9.90 1.76 -12.04
CA LEU A 116 10.02 0.36 -11.64
C LEU A 116 8.63 -0.23 -11.38
N GLN A 117 8.56 -1.55 -11.49
CA GLN A 117 7.38 -2.32 -11.13
C GLN A 117 7.79 -3.47 -10.23
N PHE A 118 7.13 -3.59 -9.11
CA PHE A 118 7.26 -4.73 -8.21
C PHE A 118 6.08 -5.67 -8.41
N SER A 119 6.37 -6.97 -8.54
CA SER A 119 5.34 -8.00 -8.67
C SER A 119 5.66 -9.17 -7.75
N SER A 120 4.72 -9.51 -6.89
CA SER A 120 4.82 -10.67 -6.01
C SER A 120 3.46 -11.34 -5.88
N GLN A 121 3.40 -12.64 -6.09
CA GLN A 121 2.19 -13.46 -5.91
C GLN A 121 0.93 -12.92 -6.64
N GLY A 122 1.11 -12.34 -7.81
CA GLY A 122 -0.01 -11.80 -8.61
C GLY A 122 -0.52 -10.42 -8.15
N ILE A 123 0.16 -9.79 -7.20
CA ILE A 123 -0.08 -8.43 -6.76
C ILE A 123 1.03 -7.54 -7.31
N THR A 124 0.69 -6.37 -7.78
CA THR A 124 1.63 -5.44 -8.40
C THR A 124 1.72 -4.14 -7.62
N ALA A 125 2.90 -3.52 -7.64
CA ALA A 125 3.08 -2.15 -7.20
C ALA A 125 3.90 -1.39 -8.23
N ASP A 126 3.43 -0.22 -8.59
CA ASP A 126 4.11 0.69 -9.49
C ASP A 126 4.93 1.69 -8.66
N ILE A 127 6.17 1.93 -9.08
CA ILE A 127 7.12 2.75 -8.34
C ILE A 127 7.55 3.92 -9.23
N TYR A 128 7.51 5.08 -8.64
CA TYR A 128 7.94 6.35 -9.23
C TYR A 128 9.08 6.90 -8.41
N VAL A 129 10.21 7.19 -9.04
CA VAL A 129 11.38 7.79 -8.42
C VAL A 129 11.50 9.22 -8.91
N LEU A 130 11.27 10.17 -8.03
CA LEU A 130 11.32 11.59 -8.33
C LEU A 130 12.64 12.17 -7.82
N ARG A 131 13.36 12.84 -8.68
CA ARG A 131 14.59 13.53 -8.31
C ARG A 131 14.26 14.92 -7.77
N GLY A 132 14.59 15.15 -6.51
CA GLY A 132 14.50 16.46 -5.89
C GLY A 132 15.64 17.41 -6.29
N PRO A 133 15.57 18.66 -5.85
CA PRO A 133 16.61 19.64 -6.13
C PRO A 133 17.95 19.20 -5.53
N THR A 134 19.04 19.47 -6.24
CA THR A 134 20.40 19.31 -5.73
C THR A 134 20.67 20.42 -4.73
N VAL A 135 20.99 20.05 -3.49
CA VAL A 135 21.39 21.02 -2.46
C VAL A 135 22.89 20.98 -2.31
N LEU A 136 23.50 22.13 -2.59
CA LEU A 136 24.92 22.33 -2.34
C LEU A 136 25.11 22.60 -0.85
N ASN A 137 25.90 21.78 -0.18
CA ASN A 137 26.30 22.08 1.16
C ASN A 137 27.27 23.29 1.11
N SER A 138 26.90 24.38 1.73
CA SER A 138 27.80 25.53 1.85
C SER A 138 29.09 25.06 2.49
N ALA A 139 30.24 25.45 1.92
CA ALA A 139 31.58 25.06 2.34
C ALA A 139 31.79 25.34 3.84
N GLY A 140 31.60 24.33 4.65
CA GLY A 140 31.93 24.34 6.07
C GLY A 140 32.85 23.18 6.37
N ALA A 141 33.77 23.36 7.32
CA ALA A 141 34.78 22.38 7.73
C ALA A 141 34.21 20.97 8.04
N GLY A 142 32.90 20.86 8.29
CA GLY A 142 32.22 19.58 8.52
C GLY A 142 32.16 18.67 7.30
N SER A 143 32.15 19.21 6.09
CA SER A 143 32.05 18.40 4.85
C SER A 143 33.41 17.75 4.49
N ALA A 144 34.52 18.39 4.84
CA ALA A 144 35.85 17.85 4.62
C ALA A 144 36.18 16.71 5.59
N GLN A 145 35.69 16.80 6.83
CA GLN A 145 35.85 15.73 7.82
C GLN A 145 35.05 14.48 7.50
N TRP A 146 33.91 14.62 6.86
CA TRP A 146 33.07 13.48 6.55
C TRP A 146 33.62 12.58 5.44
N LYS A 147 34.37 13.15 4.51
CA LYS A 147 35.07 12.37 3.46
C LYS A 147 36.31 11.61 3.94
N GLY A 148 36.72 11.76 5.19
CA GLY A 148 37.92 11.09 5.72
C GLY A 148 39.20 11.47 4.96
N TYR A 149 39.17 12.54 4.21
CA TYR A 149 40.19 12.91 3.29
C TYR A 149 41.07 14.01 3.87
N GLY A 150 42.18 13.64 4.32
CA GLY A 150 43.27 14.56 4.59
C GLY A 150 43.85 15.14 3.29
N GLY A 151 43.01 15.68 2.43
CA GLY A 151 43.45 16.38 1.23
C GLY A 151 44.02 17.73 1.59
N THR A 152 45.33 17.83 1.57
CA THR A 152 46.03 19.09 1.68
C THR A 152 45.89 19.88 0.40
N GLY A 153 44.93 20.83 0.36
CA GLY A 153 44.80 21.72 -0.77
C GLY A 153 43.52 22.54 -0.75
N VAL A 154 43.56 23.69 -1.38
CA VAL A 154 42.45 24.63 -1.54
C VAL A 154 41.23 23.99 -2.20
N ALA A 155 41.44 22.94 -2.99
CA ALA A 155 40.38 22.15 -3.63
C ALA A 155 39.52 21.32 -2.65
N ALA A 156 40.09 20.91 -1.52
CA ALA A 156 39.34 20.15 -0.52
C ALA A 156 38.33 21.00 0.25
N GLY A 157 38.61 22.29 0.39
CA GLY A 157 37.67 23.25 0.98
C GLY A 157 36.57 23.73 0.02
N ALA A 158 36.86 23.64 -1.29
CA ALA A 158 35.91 24.02 -2.34
C ALA A 158 34.99 22.87 -2.75
N ALA A 159 35.34 21.64 -2.43
CA ALA A 159 34.51 20.46 -2.65
C ALA A 159 33.45 20.32 -1.56
N GLY A 160 32.61 21.35 -1.40
CA GLY A 160 31.40 21.25 -0.62
C GLY A 160 30.59 20.07 -1.16
N GLY A 161 30.40 19.04 -0.33
CA GLY A 161 29.60 17.88 -0.73
C GLY A 161 28.21 18.32 -1.18
N ALA A 162 27.80 17.83 -2.33
CA ALA A 162 26.44 17.99 -2.78
C ALA A 162 25.63 16.80 -2.30
N TYR A 163 24.40 17.06 -1.93
CA TYR A 163 23.45 15.97 -1.71
C TYR A 163 22.22 16.17 -2.57
N LYS A 164 21.64 15.07 -2.99
CA LYS A 164 20.43 15.02 -3.76
C LYS A 164 19.37 14.30 -2.96
N PHE A 165 18.15 14.80 -3.03
CA PHE A 165 17.00 14.08 -2.52
C PHE A 165 16.31 13.32 -3.66
N TYR A 166 15.87 12.13 -3.34
CA TYR A 166 15.01 11.34 -4.20
C TYR A 166 13.77 10.99 -3.41
N GLU A 167 12.61 11.19 -4.00
CA GLU A 167 11.35 10.80 -3.42
C GLU A 167 10.88 9.50 -4.12
N PHE A 168 10.67 8.46 -3.33
CA PHE A 168 10.09 7.22 -3.80
C PHE A 168 8.61 7.22 -3.50
N ARG A 169 7.82 7.05 -4.52
CA ARG A 169 6.37 6.87 -4.40
C ARG A 169 6.01 5.51 -4.94
N SER A 170 5.26 4.75 -4.17
CA SER A 170 4.80 3.43 -4.55
C SER A 170 3.28 3.33 -4.45
N VAL A 171 2.68 2.72 -5.45
CA VAL A 171 1.25 2.45 -5.52
C VAL A 171 1.04 0.96 -5.59
N GLY A 172 0.70 0.35 -4.47
CA GLY A 172 0.37 -1.07 -4.40
C GLY A 172 -1.09 -1.30 -4.78
N THR A 173 -1.32 -2.29 -5.64
CA THR A 173 -2.68 -2.69 -6.05
C THR A 173 -2.93 -4.13 -5.62
N SER A 174 -4.04 -4.37 -4.94
CA SER A 174 -4.48 -5.71 -4.56
C SER A 174 -5.23 -6.42 -5.68
N GLN A 175 -5.52 -7.71 -5.51
CA GLN A 175 -6.31 -8.50 -6.46
C GLN A 175 -7.73 -7.96 -6.68
N SER A 176 -8.30 -7.28 -5.72
CA SER A 176 -9.62 -6.65 -5.83
C SER A 176 -9.59 -5.25 -6.44
N GLY A 177 -8.41 -4.72 -6.76
CA GLY A 177 -8.25 -3.36 -7.24
C GLY A 177 -8.16 -2.31 -6.12
N ALA A 178 -8.11 -2.71 -4.85
CA ALA A 178 -7.82 -1.77 -3.76
C ALA A 178 -6.38 -1.25 -3.90
N GLN A 179 -6.19 0.04 -3.73
CA GLN A 179 -4.91 0.70 -3.88
C GLN A 179 -4.45 1.33 -2.57
N SER A 180 -3.17 1.25 -2.30
CA SER A 180 -2.49 1.93 -1.21
C SER A 180 -1.24 2.62 -1.70
N TRP A 181 -0.99 3.78 -1.14
CA TRP A 181 0.04 4.71 -1.58
C TRP A 181 1.01 4.94 -0.45
N THR A 182 2.30 4.78 -0.73
CA THR A 182 3.36 5.07 0.23
C THR A 182 4.41 5.94 -0.42
N ALA A 183 5.04 6.80 0.37
CA ALA A 183 6.13 7.66 -0.08
C ALA A 183 7.25 7.72 0.94
N SER A 184 8.46 7.96 0.50
CA SER A 184 9.61 8.22 1.36
C SER A 184 10.68 9.02 0.63
N ASP A 185 11.41 9.81 1.39
CA ASP A 185 12.54 10.56 0.90
C ASP A 185 13.85 9.80 1.17
N TYR A 186 14.71 9.81 0.18
CA TYR A 186 16.05 9.27 0.27
C TYR A 186 17.08 10.37 -0.01
N LYS A 187 18.03 10.53 0.90
CA LYS A 187 19.13 11.48 0.76
C LYS A 187 20.37 10.78 0.25
N TYR A 188 20.78 11.11 -0.95
CA TYR A 188 22.04 10.65 -1.53
C TYR A 188 23.11 11.71 -1.37
N VAL A 189 24.26 11.34 -0.83
CA VAL A 189 25.44 12.21 -0.65
C VAL A 189 26.46 11.87 -1.72
N GLN A 190 26.80 12.84 -2.52
CA GLN A 190 27.72 12.73 -3.65
C GLN A 190 29.15 13.16 -3.28
#